data_7e51cb744e8a246e2279b35a9b81c148
#
_entry.id   7e51cb744e8a246e2279b35a9b81c148
#
_cell.length_a   1.000
_cell.length_b   1.000
_cell.length_c   1.000
_cell.angle_alpha   90.00
_cell.angle_beta   90.00
_cell.angle_gamma   90.00
#
_symmetry.space_group_name_H-M   'P 1'
#
loop_
_entity.id
_entity.type
_entity.pdbx_description
1 polymer ?
#
loop_
_entity_poly.entity_id
_entity_poly.type
_entity_poly.pdbx_seq_one_letter_code
_entity_poly.pdbx_strand_id
1 'polypeptide(L)'
;MTAALLPVIIILLFVLRQNLIVVLGVATAYAYWAFGDGVVSNIVVDAWDAANKDILLSIPLFILAGNIMSRGGMAARLIDLMKSLTAPIPGGLAIATILSCAAFAAVSGSGTVTLLAIGTLMYPALINAGYPKSFALGALCAAGTLGIVIPPSIPLILYGIMTQTSIGDLFIAGIGPALVLTFLMLVYAITRNFGHKEGNWDLEYVLRSLKNGIWALLMPIIILGGIYTGYFTATESAAVAVVYSIIVETFIHKEMKWATLYEVISETTKLLGSLFPVLMIALSLNVFLTYEEVPQNLVAWLSQRIDNPVTALLGINFFLLIIGCLIDIGSAILILAPMLGPIAYSQGIDPIHFGIIMVMNLEIGYLTPPLGLNLIIAMGIFKEKFWTVCKSTIPFLLIMLIGLMLVSFIPRISLFLIN
;
A
#
# COMPACT_ATOMS: atom_id res chain seq x y z
N MET A 1 18.08 -33.63 3.40
CA MET A 1 19.05 -32.77 2.66
C MET A 1 18.37 -31.84 1.65
N THR A 2 17.43 -32.32 0.87
CA THR A 2 16.70 -31.51 -0.14
C THR A 2 15.96 -30.30 0.43
N ALA A 3 15.25 -30.43 1.55
CA ALA A 3 14.52 -29.31 2.16
C ALA A 3 15.42 -28.16 2.66
N ALA A 4 16.64 -28.46 3.11
CA ALA A 4 17.58 -27.45 3.56
C ALA A 4 18.24 -26.67 2.41
N LEU A 5 18.21 -27.21 1.20
CA LEU A 5 18.77 -26.53 0.01
C LEU A 5 17.90 -25.37 -0.48
N LEU A 6 16.57 -25.44 -0.33
CA LEU A 6 15.67 -24.39 -0.79
C LEU A 6 15.95 -23.03 -0.12
N PRO A 7 16.02 -22.90 1.22
CA PRO A 7 16.40 -21.63 1.85
C PRO A 7 17.81 -21.15 1.44
N VAL A 8 18.75 -22.06 1.27
CA VAL A 8 20.12 -21.72 0.84
C VAL A 8 20.12 -21.14 -0.57
N ILE A 9 19.38 -21.74 -1.50
CA ILE A 9 19.22 -21.24 -2.88
C ILE A 9 18.60 -19.83 -2.84
N ILE A 10 17.52 -19.63 -2.09
CA ILE A 10 16.85 -18.35 -1.96
C ILE A 10 17.81 -17.28 -1.42
N ILE A 11 18.50 -17.58 -0.31
CA ILE A 11 19.46 -16.65 0.30
C ILE A 11 20.60 -16.33 -0.69
N LEU A 12 21.13 -17.34 -1.37
CA LEU A 12 22.20 -17.16 -2.35
C LEU A 12 21.78 -16.22 -3.48
N LEU A 13 20.58 -16.42 -4.03
CA LEU A 13 20.06 -15.59 -5.11
C LEU A 13 19.81 -14.14 -4.65
N PHE A 14 19.35 -13.93 -3.40
CA PHE A 14 19.25 -12.58 -2.84
C PHE A 14 20.62 -11.93 -2.63
N VAL A 15 21.60 -12.65 -2.13
CA VAL A 15 22.99 -12.17 -1.98
C VAL A 15 23.59 -11.79 -3.34
N LEU A 16 23.28 -12.57 -4.39
CA LEU A 16 23.68 -12.30 -5.76
C LEU A 16 22.83 -11.16 -6.41
N ARG A 17 21.94 -10.53 -5.66
CA ARG A 17 21.07 -9.43 -6.13
C ARG A 17 20.25 -9.78 -7.37
N GLN A 18 19.80 -11.03 -7.45
CA GLN A 18 18.97 -11.46 -8.56
C GLN A 18 17.58 -10.85 -8.47
N ASN A 19 16.94 -10.67 -9.63
CA ASN A 19 15.59 -10.14 -9.70
C ASN A 19 14.60 -11.12 -9.03
N LEU A 20 13.55 -10.62 -8.39
CA LEU A 20 12.59 -11.43 -7.63
C LEU A 20 11.96 -12.54 -8.50
N ILE A 21 11.69 -12.25 -9.77
CA ILE A 21 11.19 -13.26 -10.71
C ILE A 21 12.12 -14.46 -10.82
N VAL A 22 13.44 -14.22 -10.81
CA VAL A 22 14.46 -15.30 -10.85
C VAL A 22 14.48 -16.04 -9.53
N VAL A 23 14.42 -15.32 -8.39
CA VAL A 23 14.43 -15.93 -7.05
C VAL A 23 13.21 -16.85 -6.88
N LEU A 24 12.01 -16.33 -7.15
CA LEU A 24 10.77 -17.10 -7.06
C LEU A 24 10.71 -18.22 -8.11
N GLY A 25 11.10 -17.95 -9.36
CA GLY A 25 11.10 -18.94 -10.42
C GLY A 25 11.99 -20.14 -10.12
N VAL A 26 13.22 -19.87 -9.66
CA VAL A 26 14.15 -20.95 -9.27
C VAL A 26 13.68 -21.68 -8.01
N ALA A 27 13.16 -20.95 -7.01
CA ALA A 27 12.61 -21.56 -5.81
C ALA A 27 11.43 -22.47 -6.12
N THR A 28 10.50 -22.02 -6.97
CA THR A 28 9.32 -22.77 -7.41
C THR A 28 9.75 -23.99 -8.24
N ALA A 29 10.64 -23.81 -9.20
CA ALA A 29 11.14 -24.90 -10.03
C ALA A 29 11.84 -25.98 -9.17
N TYR A 30 12.64 -25.56 -8.20
CA TYR A 30 13.27 -26.49 -7.28
C TYR A 30 12.25 -27.22 -6.40
N ALA A 31 11.23 -26.50 -5.90
CA ALA A 31 10.18 -27.08 -5.08
C ALA A 31 9.40 -28.19 -5.84
N TYR A 32 8.93 -27.91 -7.04
CA TYR A 32 8.25 -28.90 -7.90
C TYR A 32 9.17 -30.09 -8.28
N TRP A 33 10.45 -29.80 -8.54
CA TRP A 33 11.40 -30.88 -8.88
C TRP A 33 11.75 -31.76 -7.70
N ALA A 34 11.96 -31.16 -6.52
CA ALA A 34 12.49 -31.88 -5.36
C ALA A 34 11.40 -32.56 -4.50
N PHE A 35 10.15 -32.04 -4.55
CA PHE A 35 9.04 -32.47 -3.69
C PHE A 35 7.76 -32.79 -4.45
N GLY A 36 7.61 -32.35 -5.72
CA GLY A 36 6.41 -32.56 -6.54
C GLY A 36 6.62 -33.57 -7.66
N ASP A 37 7.21 -34.75 -7.34
CA ASP A 37 7.44 -35.86 -8.28
C ASP A 37 8.21 -35.48 -9.57
N GLY A 38 8.93 -34.38 -9.56
CA GLY A 38 9.73 -33.89 -10.70
C GLY A 38 8.95 -33.24 -11.84
N VAL A 39 7.65 -33.02 -11.67
CA VAL A 39 6.78 -32.48 -12.75
C VAL A 39 6.83 -30.94 -12.77
N VAL A 40 7.94 -30.38 -13.22
CA VAL A 40 8.16 -28.91 -13.30
C VAL A 40 7.17 -28.21 -14.25
N SER A 41 6.57 -28.93 -15.22
CA SER A 41 5.55 -28.38 -16.14
C SER A 41 4.29 -27.89 -15.41
N ASN A 42 3.99 -28.42 -14.23
CA ASN A 42 2.83 -27.98 -13.44
C ASN A 42 2.92 -26.51 -13.03
N ILE A 43 4.14 -25.93 -12.94
CA ILE A 43 4.30 -24.50 -12.70
C ILE A 43 3.52 -23.66 -13.72
N VAL A 44 3.58 -24.03 -14.99
CA VAL A 44 2.89 -23.30 -16.06
C VAL A 44 1.38 -23.49 -15.97
N VAL A 45 0.93 -24.70 -15.66
CA VAL A 45 -0.51 -25.02 -15.52
C VAL A 45 -1.11 -24.25 -14.34
N ASP A 46 -0.49 -24.34 -13.16
CA ASP A 46 -0.96 -23.66 -11.95
C ASP A 46 -0.90 -22.15 -12.07
N ALA A 47 0.17 -21.63 -12.71
CA ALA A 47 0.30 -20.21 -12.99
C ALA A 47 -0.79 -19.72 -13.97
N TRP A 48 -1.13 -20.50 -14.98
CA TRP A 48 -2.19 -20.18 -15.94
C TRP A 48 -3.55 -20.19 -15.28
N ASP A 49 -3.89 -21.23 -14.52
CA ASP A 49 -5.17 -21.34 -13.82
C ASP A 49 -5.32 -20.22 -12.78
N ALA A 50 -4.24 -19.89 -12.11
CA ALA A 50 -4.22 -18.76 -11.18
C ALA A 50 -4.42 -17.42 -11.91
N ALA A 51 -3.79 -17.23 -13.07
CA ALA A 51 -3.90 -16.01 -13.87
C ALA A 51 -5.30 -15.82 -14.50
N ASN A 52 -6.04 -16.88 -14.69
CA ASN A 52 -7.39 -16.86 -15.30
C ASN A 52 -8.50 -16.50 -14.30
N LYS A 53 -8.17 -15.78 -13.24
CA LYS A 53 -9.15 -15.28 -12.26
C LYS A 53 -9.49 -13.82 -12.53
N ASP A 54 -10.77 -13.50 -12.68
CA ASP A 54 -11.26 -12.13 -12.97
C ASP A 54 -10.76 -11.08 -11.99
N ILE A 55 -10.54 -11.47 -10.74
CA ILE A 55 -10.09 -10.58 -9.68
C ILE A 55 -8.71 -9.97 -9.95
N LEU A 56 -7.85 -10.66 -10.73
CA LEU A 56 -6.53 -10.16 -11.11
C LEU A 56 -6.60 -8.94 -12.02
N LEU A 57 -7.70 -8.76 -12.76
CA LEU A 57 -7.92 -7.58 -13.60
C LEU A 57 -8.10 -6.30 -12.78
N SER A 58 -8.45 -6.40 -11.49
CA SER A 58 -8.56 -5.24 -10.62
C SER A 58 -7.22 -4.51 -10.44
N ILE A 59 -6.10 -5.24 -10.40
CA ILE A 59 -4.75 -4.67 -10.22
C ILE A 59 -4.38 -3.72 -11.37
N PRO A 60 -4.36 -4.15 -12.66
CA PRO A 60 -4.03 -3.25 -13.76
C PRO A 60 -4.96 -2.06 -13.86
N LEU A 61 -6.26 -2.27 -13.60
CA LEU A 61 -7.24 -1.20 -13.71
C LEU A 61 -7.08 -0.14 -12.62
N PHE A 62 -6.88 -0.53 -11.35
CA PHE A 62 -6.61 0.45 -10.29
C PHE A 62 -5.27 1.18 -10.50
N ILE A 63 -4.21 0.49 -10.92
CA ILE A 63 -2.93 1.12 -11.25
C ILE A 63 -3.11 2.14 -12.37
N LEU A 64 -3.85 1.79 -13.43
CA LEU A 64 -4.11 2.68 -14.55
C LEU A 64 -4.92 3.91 -14.11
N ALA A 65 -6.00 3.72 -13.35
CA ALA A 65 -6.81 4.81 -12.83
C ALA A 65 -5.98 5.77 -11.97
N GLY A 66 -5.19 5.24 -11.01
CA GLY A 66 -4.30 6.02 -10.17
C GLY A 66 -3.24 6.80 -10.96
N ASN A 67 -2.65 6.20 -11.99
CA ASN A 67 -1.65 6.85 -12.85
C ASN A 67 -2.28 7.97 -13.70
N ILE A 68 -3.50 7.76 -14.25
CA ILE A 68 -4.24 8.82 -14.98
C ILE A 68 -4.46 10.02 -14.08
N MET A 69 -4.95 9.80 -12.86
CA MET A 69 -5.26 10.87 -11.92
C MET A 69 -4.00 11.56 -11.37
N SER A 70 -2.90 10.81 -11.23
CA SER A 70 -1.61 11.36 -10.81
C SER A 70 -0.98 12.30 -11.86
N ARG A 71 -1.15 11.98 -13.15
CA ARG A 71 -0.64 12.81 -14.26
C ARG A 71 -1.57 13.96 -14.61
N GLY A 72 -2.83 13.89 -14.20
CA GLY A 72 -3.81 14.97 -14.35
C GLY A 72 -3.70 16.03 -13.25
N GLY A 73 -4.66 16.94 -13.23
CA GLY A 73 -4.71 18.06 -12.27
C GLY A 73 -5.32 17.73 -10.90
N MET A 74 -5.69 16.50 -10.64
CA MET A 74 -6.39 16.08 -9.42
C MET A 74 -5.60 16.34 -8.15
N ALA A 75 -4.30 16.02 -8.14
CA ALA A 75 -3.44 16.23 -6.97
C ALA A 75 -3.41 17.71 -6.54
N ALA A 76 -3.24 18.61 -7.50
CA ALA A 76 -3.22 20.05 -7.23
C ALA A 76 -4.56 20.54 -6.66
N ARG A 77 -5.68 20.07 -7.20
CA ARG A 77 -7.04 20.44 -6.73
C ARG A 77 -7.33 19.92 -5.33
N LEU A 78 -6.91 18.71 -5.01
CA LEU A 78 -7.01 18.19 -3.64
C LEU A 78 -6.18 18.99 -2.66
N ILE A 79 -4.95 19.37 -3.04
CA ILE A 79 -4.09 20.22 -2.23
C ILE A 79 -4.74 21.58 -1.99
N ASP A 80 -5.29 22.23 -3.03
CA ASP A 80 -5.95 23.53 -2.90
C ASP A 80 -7.19 23.44 -1.99
N LEU A 81 -7.96 22.37 -2.11
CA LEU A 81 -9.10 22.13 -1.23
C LEU A 81 -8.63 21.96 0.22
N MET A 82 -7.64 21.09 0.49
CA MET A 82 -7.16 20.87 1.85
C MET A 82 -6.53 22.13 2.44
N LYS A 83 -5.78 22.92 1.67
CA LYS A 83 -5.27 24.23 2.10
C LYS A 83 -6.38 25.19 2.46
N SER A 84 -7.43 25.27 1.66
CA SER A 84 -8.56 26.18 1.92
C SER A 84 -9.30 25.82 3.20
N LEU A 85 -9.44 24.53 3.50
CA LEU A 85 -10.09 24.03 4.71
C LEU A 85 -9.26 24.23 5.98
N THR A 86 -7.93 24.14 5.87
CA THR A 86 -7.01 24.13 7.02
C THR A 86 -6.33 25.48 7.29
N ALA A 87 -6.53 26.48 6.44
CA ALA A 87 -5.89 27.78 6.55
C ALA A 87 -5.94 28.45 7.93
N PRO A 88 -7.06 28.43 8.70
CA PRO A 88 -7.12 29.05 10.03
C PRO A 88 -6.49 28.21 11.14
N ILE A 89 -6.18 26.94 10.86
CA ILE A 89 -5.66 26.03 11.88
C ILE A 89 -4.16 26.23 12.06
N PRO A 90 -3.64 26.28 13.30
CA PRO A 90 -2.20 26.31 13.52
C PRO A 90 -1.52 25.10 12.86
N GLY A 91 -0.50 25.34 12.03
CA GLY A 91 0.10 24.30 11.20
C GLY A 91 -0.75 23.90 10.01
N GLY A 92 -1.62 24.77 9.50
CA GLY A 92 -2.59 24.48 8.45
C GLY A 92 -2.01 23.82 7.21
N LEU A 93 -0.84 24.26 6.73
CA LEU A 93 -0.18 23.65 5.57
C LEU A 93 0.36 22.23 5.87
N ALA A 94 0.83 21.99 7.11
CA ALA A 94 1.23 20.67 7.54
C ALA A 94 0.02 19.70 7.57
N ILE A 95 -1.11 20.17 8.10
CA ILE A 95 -2.38 19.43 8.12
C ILE A 95 -2.86 19.19 6.69
N ALA A 96 -2.87 20.24 5.84
CA ALA A 96 -3.23 20.14 4.43
C ALA A 96 -2.38 19.09 3.70
N THR A 97 -1.09 19.00 4.02
CA THR A 97 -0.18 18.01 3.41
C THR A 97 -0.62 16.58 3.75
N ILE A 98 -0.86 16.28 5.01
CA ILE A 98 -1.28 14.93 5.47
C ILE A 98 -2.65 14.57 4.90
N LEU A 99 -3.62 15.50 4.97
CA LEU A 99 -4.95 15.28 4.42
C LEU A 99 -4.95 15.14 2.90
N SER A 100 -4.09 15.89 2.18
CA SER A 100 -3.94 15.75 0.74
C SER A 100 -3.35 14.38 0.37
N CYS A 101 -2.35 13.91 1.14
CA CYS A 101 -1.83 12.55 0.97
C CYS A 101 -2.92 11.50 1.22
N ALA A 102 -3.68 11.62 2.30
CA ALA A 102 -4.74 10.68 2.64
C ALA A 102 -5.86 10.68 1.57
N ALA A 103 -6.31 11.86 1.14
CA ALA A 103 -7.33 11.97 0.09
C ALA A 103 -6.84 11.45 -1.26
N PHE A 104 -5.60 11.75 -1.63
CA PHE A 104 -5.01 11.25 -2.87
C PHE A 104 -4.69 9.75 -2.80
N ALA A 105 -4.35 9.26 -1.63
CA ALA A 105 -4.15 7.83 -1.35
C ALA A 105 -5.40 7.00 -1.71
N ALA A 106 -6.58 7.49 -1.34
CA ALA A 106 -7.87 6.87 -1.67
C ALA A 106 -8.19 6.83 -3.18
N VAL A 107 -7.36 7.49 -3.98
CA VAL A 107 -7.46 7.51 -5.44
C VAL A 107 -6.38 6.65 -6.08
N SER A 108 -5.13 6.77 -5.59
CA SER A 108 -3.95 6.18 -6.21
C SER A 108 -3.73 4.71 -5.84
N GLY A 109 -4.16 4.30 -4.65
CA GLY A 109 -3.90 2.96 -4.11
C GLY A 109 -2.41 2.59 -3.94
N SER A 110 -1.52 3.60 -3.99
CA SER A 110 -0.07 3.41 -3.98
C SER A 110 0.65 4.49 -3.19
N GLY A 111 1.46 4.09 -2.22
CA GLY A 111 2.27 5.03 -1.43
C GLY A 111 3.28 5.81 -2.26
N THR A 112 3.94 5.16 -3.18
CA THR A 112 4.93 5.78 -4.08
C THR A 112 4.30 6.84 -4.97
N VAL A 113 3.15 6.56 -5.58
CA VAL A 113 2.43 7.49 -6.45
C VAL A 113 1.93 8.68 -5.63
N THR A 114 1.41 8.44 -4.43
CA THR A 114 0.98 9.49 -3.50
C THR A 114 2.14 10.41 -3.10
N LEU A 115 3.29 9.84 -2.72
CA LEU A 115 4.48 10.59 -2.37
C LEU A 115 4.98 11.44 -3.55
N LEU A 116 4.99 10.89 -4.75
CA LEU A 116 5.41 11.61 -5.96
C LEU A 116 4.46 12.76 -6.27
N ALA A 117 3.15 12.50 -6.34
CA ALA A 117 2.15 13.49 -6.75
C ALA A 117 2.03 14.65 -5.74
N ILE A 118 1.86 14.34 -4.47
CA ILE A 118 1.70 15.36 -3.42
C ILE A 118 3.04 15.95 -3.01
N GLY A 119 4.08 15.11 -2.90
CA GLY A 119 5.40 15.53 -2.42
C GLY A 119 6.06 16.58 -3.31
N THR A 120 5.97 16.45 -4.63
CA THR A 120 6.54 17.43 -5.58
C THR A 120 5.94 18.82 -5.45
N LEU A 121 4.66 18.91 -5.07
CA LEU A 121 3.94 20.18 -4.89
C LEU A 121 4.07 20.71 -3.47
N MET A 122 3.96 19.84 -2.46
CA MET A 122 3.88 20.27 -1.06
C MET A 122 5.25 20.47 -0.41
N TYR A 123 6.30 19.76 -0.86
CA TYR A 123 7.64 19.97 -0.29
C TYR A 123 8.15 21.41 -0.47
N PRO A 124 8.18 21.97 -1.70
CA PRO A 124 8.56 23.37 -1.86
C PRO A 124 7.60 24.34 -1.16
N ALA A 125 6.31 24.05 -1.11
CA ALA A 125 5.32 24.88 -0.43
C ALA A 125 5.62 24.96 1.10
N LEU A 126 5.87 23.81 1.75
CA LEU A 126 6.24 23.78 3.18
C LEU A 126 7.55 24.53 3.47
N ILE A 127 8.58 24.34 2.63
CA ILE A 127 9.86 25.01 2.80
C ILE A 127 9.71 26.53 2.65
N ASN A 128 8.99 26.98 1.64
CA ASN A 128 8.73 28.41 1.39
C ASN A 128 7.87 29.06 2.50
N ALA A 129 7.00 28.30 3.14
CA ALA A 129 6.21 28.73 4.29
C ALA A 129 7.01 28.69 5.63
N GLY A 130 8.30 28.34 5.59
CA GLY A 130 9.18 28.35 6.76
C GLY A 130 9.08 27.12 7.67
N TYR A 131 8.45 26.02 7.22
CA TYR A 131 8.43 24.79 7.99
C TYR A 131 9.80 24.13 8.06
N PRO A 132 10.15 23.49 9.21
CA PRO A 132 11.41 22.77 9.32
C PRO A 132 11.54 21.70 8.23
N LYS A 133 12.68 21.66 7.57
CA LYS A 133 12.98 20.70 6.51
C LYS A 133 12.78 19.24 6.96
N SER A 134 13.21 18.92 8.18
CA SER A 134 13.02 17.59 8.77
C SER A 134 11.55 17.24 8.95
N PHE A 135 10.69 18.19 9.32
CA PHE A 135 9.26 17.97 9.41
C PHE A 135 8.65 17.73 8.01
N ALA A 136 8.96 18.60 7.03
CA ALA A 136 8.43 18.49 5.67
C ALA A 136 8.76 17.12 5.03
N LEU A 137 10.02 16.69 5.14
CA LEU A 137 10.45 15.37 4.64
C LEU A 137 9.73 14.22 5.35
N GLY A 138 9.73 14.23 6.69
CA GLY A 138 9.11 13.18 7.47
C GLY A 138 7.60 13.06 7.23
N ALA A 139 6.90 14.21 7.21
CA ALA A 139 5.46 14.26 6.96
C ALA A 139 5.09 13.70 5.58
N LEU A 140 5.81 14.12 4.53
CA LEU A 140 5.54 13.66 3.18
C LEU A 140 5.88 12.18 2.98
N CYS A 141 7.01 11.72 3.53
CA CYS A 141 7.38 10.32 3.46
C CYS A 141 6.34 9.43 4.14
N ALA A 142 5.93 9.78 5.37
CA ALA A 142 5.00 8.99 6.15
C ALA A 142 3.55 9.10 5.62
N ALA A 143 3.06 10.32 5.36
CA ALA A 143 1.72 10.48 4.81
C ALA A 143 1.59 9.93 3.38
N GLY A 144 2.69 9.91 2.62
CA GLY A 144 2.72 9.25 1.31
C GLY A 144 2.42 7.76 1.39
N THR A 145 2.88 7.06 2.44
CA THR A 145 2.61 5.63 2.59
C THR A 145 1.16 5.29 2.91
N LEU A 146 0.34 6.24 3.36
CA LEU A 146 -1.09 6.03 3.58
C LEU A 146 -1.81 5.43 2.35
N GLY A 147 -1.29 5.65 1.13
CA GLY A 147 -1.78 5.02 -0.10
C GLY A 147 -1.67 3.50 -0.15
N ILE A 148 -1.04 2.90 0.83
CA ILE A 148 -0.89 1.45 0.96
C ILE A 148 -2.04 0.87 1.80
N VAL A 149 -2.53 1.60 2.81
CA VAL A 149 -3.60 1.16 3.73
C VAL A 149 -4.96 1.73 3.34
N ILE A 150 -5.00 2.99 2.88
CA ILE A 150 -6.27 3.62 2.44
C ILE A 150 -6.78 2.93 1.18
N PRO A 151 -8.03 2.41 1.18
CA PRO A 151 -8.59 1.76 0.01
C PRO A 151 -8.98 2.76 -1.11
N PRO A 152 -8.94 2.33 -2.39
CA PRO A 152 -8.48 1.02 -2.86
C PRO A 152 -6.97 0.86 -2.75
N SER A 153 -6.50 -0.30 -2.30
CA SER A 153 -5.09 -0.57 -2.03
C SER A 153 -4.60 -1.80 -2.79
N ILE A 154 -3.55 -1.64 -3.60
CA ILE A 154 -2.94 -2.75 -4.35
C ILE A 154 -2.41 -3.84 -3.40
N PRO A 155 -1.70 -3.54 -2.30
CA PRO A 155 -1.30 -4.53 -1.33
C PRO A 155 -2.45 -5.33 -0.72
N LEU A 156 -3.58 -4.70 -0.40
CA LEU A 156 -4.77 -5.39 0.10
C LEU A 156 -5.37 -6.32 -0.96
N ILE A 157 -5.37 -5.92 -2.23
CA ILE A 157 -5.78 -6.80 -3.34
C ILE A 157 -4.88 -8.03 -3.41
N LEU A 158 -3.55 -7.84 -3.40
CA LEU A 158 -2.58 -8.94 -3.43
C LEU A 158 -2.77 -9.90 -2.25
N TYR A 159 -2.96 -9.36 -1.05
CA TYR A 159 -3.25 -10.16 0.14
C TYR A 159 -4.54 -10.99 -0.05
N GLY A 160 -5.62 -10.35 -0.47
CA GLY A 160 -6.91 -11.03 -0.69
C GLY A 160 -6.81 -12.17 -1.73
N ILE A 161 -6.05 -11.96 -2.80
CA ILE A 161 -5.80 -12.98 -3.82
C ILE A 161 -5.00 -14.16 -3.25
N MET A 162 -3.93 -13.89 -2.49
CA MET A 162 -3.05 -14.92 -1.94
C MET A 162 -3.69 -15.75 -0.83
N THR A 163 -4.58 -15.14 -0.03
CA THR A 163 -5.24 -15.76 1.12
C THR A 163 -6.69 -16.14 0.86
N GLN A 164 -7.21 -15.87 -0.36
CA GLN A 164 -8.61 -16.05 -0.73
C GLN A 164 -9.59 -15.30 0.19
N THR A 165 -9.15 -14.15 0.73
CA THR A 165 -9.96 -13.27 1.57
C THR A 165 -10.70 -12.25 0.70
N SER A 166 -11.91 -11.88 1.09
CA SER A 166 -12.73 -10.87 0.38
C SER A 166 -12.00 -9.53 0.26
N ILE A 167 -11.76 -9.07 -0.97
CA ILE A 167 -11.10 -7.78 -1.22
C ILE A 167 -12.02 -6.63 -0.83
N GLY A 168 -13.34 -6.77 -1.00
CA GLY A 168 -14.31 -5.78 -0.57
C GLY A 168 -14.22 -5.53 0.93
N ASP A 169 -14.22 -6.61 1.73
CA ASP A 169 -14.12 -6.53 3.18
C ASP A 169 -12.75 -5.99 3.64
N LEU A 170 -11.66 -6.36 2.94
CA LEU A 170 -10.33 -5.80 3.20
C LEU A 170 -10.29 -4.29 2.96
N PHE A 171 -10.96 -3.80 1.92
CA PHE A 171 -11.05 -2.37 1.66
C PHE A 171 -11.82 -1.64 2.77
N ILE A 172 -12.96 -2.19 3.18
CA ILE A 172 -13.75 -1.64 4.29
C ILE A 172 -12.94 -1.65 5.59
N ALA A 173 -12.26 -2.76 5.88
CA ALA A 173 -11.41 -2.92 7.05
C ALA A 173 -10.24 -1.92 7.10
N GLY A 174 -9.73 -1.51 5.95
CA GLY A 174 -8.62 -0.54 5.83
C GLY A 174 -9.00 0.87 6.27
N ILE A 175 -10.29 1.25 6.25
CA ILE A 175 -10.74 2.61 6.58
C ILE A 175 -10.41 2.98 8.03
N GLY A 176 -10.73 2.13 8.99
CA GLY A 176 -10.48 2.39 10.41
C GLY A 176 -9.00 2.63 10.74
N PRO A 177 -8.11 1.68 10.41
CA PRO A 177 -6.66 1.84 10.55
C PRO A 177 -6.09 3.08 9.87
N ALA A 178 -6.54 3.38 8.64
CA ALA A 178 -6.13 4.57 7.91
C ALA A 178 -6.53 5.88 8.63
N LEU A 179 -7.73 5.93 9.20
CA LEU A 179 -8.19 7.06 10.02
C LEU A 179 -7.35 7.20 11.29
N VAL A 180 -7.02 6.09 11.97
CA VAL A 180 -6.15 6.12 13.16
C VAL A 180 -4.76 6.66 12.81
N LEU A 181 -4.13 6.15 11.75
CA LEU A 181 -2.81 6.64 11.32
C LEU A 181 -2.86 8.12 10.94
N THR A 182 -3.83 8.50 10.12
CA THR A 182 -4.01 9.90 9.71
C THR A 182 -4.22 10.81 10.93
N PHE A 183 -5.09 10.43 11.86
CA PHE A 183 -5.35 11.19 13.08
C PHE A 183 -4.08 11.37 13.93
N LEU A 184 -3.33 10.30 14.18
CA LEU A 184 -2.09 10.38 14.95
C LEU A 184 -1.04 11.30 14.27
N MET A 185 -0.91 11.23 12.95
CA MET A 185 -0.03 12.12 12.18
C MET A 185 -0.51 13.58 12.25
N LEU A 186 -1.83 13.83 12.20
CA LEU A 186 -2.40 15.18 12.33
C LEU A 186 -2.15 15.77 13.71
N VAL A 187 -2.34 14.99 14.78
CA VAL A 187 -2.03 15.43 16.15
C VAL A 187 -0.58 15.84 16.28
N TYR A 188 0.34 15.05 15.72
CA TYR A 188 1.77 15.41 15.72
C TYR A 188 2.06 16.66 14.88
N ALA A 189 1.43 16.78 13.70
CA ALA A 189 1.60 17.95 12.85
C ALA A 189 1.16 19.25 13.54
N ILE A 190 0.02 19.23 14.21
CA ILE A 190 -0.52 20.36 15.00
C ILE A 190 0.42 20.71 16.13
N THR A 191 0.79 19.74 16.95
CA THR A 191 1.62 19.97 18.14
C THR A 191 3.01 20.49 17.79
N ARG A 192 3.59 19.97 16.70
CA ARG A 192 4.94 20.36 16.26
C ARG A 192 5.00 21.74 15.60
N ASN A 193 3.90 22.18 14.98
CA ASN A 193 3.83 23.39 14.18
C ASN A 193 2.82 24.41 14.72
N PHE A 194 2.53 24.40 16.00
CA PHE A 194 1.51 25.24 16.63
C PHE A 194 1.71 26.75 16.43
N GLY A 195 2.98 27.18 16.24
CA GLY A 195 3.32 28.58 15.99
C GLY A 195 3.11 29.09 14.55
N HIS A 196 2.89 28.19 13.60
CA HIS A 196 2.67 28.56 12.18
C HIS A 196 1.19 28.77 11.93
N LYS A 197 0.81 30.04 11.66
CA LYS A 197 -0.55 30.41 11.22
C LYS A 197 -0.46 30.96 9.79
N GLU A 198 -1.27 30.44 8.89
CA GLU A 198 -1.14 30.75 7.46
C GLU A 198 -2.22 31.68 6.92
N GLY A 199 -3.30 31.88 7.63
CA GLY A 199 -4.37 32.79 7.19
C GLY A 199 -5.67 32.64 7.95
N ASN A 200 -6.71 33.31 7.44
CA ASN A 200 -8.07 33.21 7.91
C ASN A 200 -8.90 32.40 6.91
N TRP A 201 -10.07 31.93 7.34
CA TRP A 201 -11.02 31.31 6.43
C TRP A 201 -11.53 32.35 5.40
N ASP A 202 -11.41 31.99 4.15
CA ASP A 202 -12.05 32.65 3.04
C ASP A 202 -13.10 31.68 2.45
N LEU A 203 -14.36 31.96 2.71
CA LEU A 203 -15.48 31.11 2.26
C LEU A 203 -15.56 31.02 0.73
N GLU A 204 -15.22 32.09 0.03
CA GLU A 204 -15.22 32.10 -1.46
C GLU A 204 -14.12 31.14 -1.97
N TYR A 205 -12.93 31.19 -1.36
CA TYR A 205 -11.85 30.27 -1.68
C TYR A 205 -12.20 28.82 -1.39
N VAL A 206 -12.83 28.54 -0.23
CA VAL A 206 -13.29 27.18 0.12
C VAL A 206 -14.31 26.65 -0.88
N LEU A 207 -15.33 27.46 -1.23
CA LEU A 207 -16.36 27.03 -2.18
C LEU A 207 -15.80 26.82 -3.60
N ARG A 208 -14.86 27.67 -4.02
CA ARG A 208 -14.17 27.51 -5.30
C ARG A 208 -13.33 26.26 -5.33
N SER A 209 -12.54 26.03 -4.29
CA SER A 209 -11.68 24.85 -4.17
C SER A 209 -12.49 23.56 -4.06
N LEU A 210 -13.64 23.59 -3.35
CA LEU A 210 -14.56 22.46 -3.27
C LEU A 210 -15.16 22.14 -4.65
N LYS A 211 -15.63 23.15 -5.38
CA LYS A 211 -16.16 22.97 -6.74
C LYS A 211 -15.15 22.33 -7.68
N ASN A 212 -13.89 22.71 -7.58
CA ASN A 212 -12.81 22.18 -8.41
C ASN A 212 -12.32 20.80 -7.96
N GLY A 213 -12.29 20.54 -6.64
CA GLY A 213 -11.77 19.32 -6.04
C GLY A 213 -12.80 18.19 -5.85
N ILE A 214 -14.11 18.49 -6.03
CA ILE A 214 -15.18 17.52 -5.78
C ILE A 214 -15.04 16.25 -6.63
N TRP A 215 -14.59 16.40 -7.87
CA TRP A 215 -14.40 15.28 -8.77
C TRP A 215 -13.35 14.29 -8.27
N ALA A 216 -12.33 14.77 -7.57
CA ALA A 216 -11.33 13.91 -6.94
C ALA A 216 -11.90 13.15 -5.73
N LEU A 217 -12.74 13.82 -4.92
CA LEU A 217 -13.38 13.20 -3.76
C LEU A 217 -14.48 12.20 -4.11
N LEU A 218 -15.15 12.41 -5.26
CA LEU A 218 -16.22 11.51 -5.71
C LEU A 218 -15.69 10.12 -6.10
N MET A 219 -14.45 10.02 -6.59
CA MET A 219 -13.92 8.73 -7.03
C MET A 219 -13.86 7.69 -5.90
N PRO A 220 -13.24 7.94 -4.73
CA PRO A 220 -13.28 7.00 -3.61
C PRO A 220 -14.71 6.66 -3.17
N ILE A 221 -15.62 7.65 -3.20
CA ILE A 221 -17.02 7.45 -2.82
C ILE A 221 -17.72 6.51 -3.82
N ILE A 222 -17.48 6.65 -5.12
CA ILE A 222 -18.04 5.78 -6.15
C ILE A 222 -17.50 4.36 -6.00
N ILE A 223 -16.19 4.22 -5.83
CA ILE A 223 -15.54 2.90 -5.71
C ILE A 223 -16.02 2.18 -4.44
N LEU A 224 -15.81 2.81 -3.28
CA LEU A 224 -16.13 2.18 -1.99
C LEU A 224 -17.63 2.05 -1.79
N GLY A 225 -18.39 3.07 -2.19
CA GLY A 225 -19.86 3.03 -2.15
C GLY A 225 -20.42 1.91 -3.03
N GLY A 226 -19.89 1.73 -4.23
CA GLY A 226 -20.31 0.65 -5.14
C GLY A 226 -19.98 -0.74 -4.59
N ILE A 227 -18.78 -0.92 -4.00
CA ILE A 227 -18.38 -2.18 -3.37
C ILE A 227 -19.21 -2.44 -2.10
N TYR A 228 -19.35 -1.44 -1.23
CA TYR A 228 -20.05 -1.55 0.04
C TYR A 228 -21.53 -1.88 -0.11
N THR A 229 -22.18 -1.28 -1.12
CA THR A 229 -23.62 -1.54 -1.42
C THR A 229 -23.83 -2.83 -2.20
N GLY A 230 -22.76 -3.53 -2.61
CA GLY A 230 -22.84 -4.76 -3.40
C GLY A 230 -23.19 -4.56 -4.87
N TYR A 231 -23.23 -3.29 -5.36
CA TYR A 231 -23.48 -3.01 -6.78
C TYR A 231 -22.30 -3.40 -7.66
N PHE A 232 -21.08 -3.30 -7.16
CA PHE A 232 -19.87 -3.59 -7.90
C PHE A 232 -18.96 -4.56 -7.14
N THR A 233 -18.38 -5.48 -7.87
CA THR A 233 -17.20 -6.23 -7.43
C THR A 233 -15.96 -5.32 -7.42
N ALA A 234 -14.87 -5.76 -6.82
CA ALA A 234 -13.61 -5.00 -6.83
C ALA A 234 -13.11 -4.74 -8.28
N THR A 235 -13.29 -5.71 -9.18
CA THR A 235 -12.88 -5.60 -10.59
C THR A 235 -13.76 -4.61 -11.36
N GLU A 236 -15.08 -4.67 -11.17
CA GLU A 236 -16.00 -3.71 -11.80
C GLU A 236 -15.77 -2.29 -11.28
N SER A 237 -15.54 -2.13 -9.98
CA SER A 237 -15.16 -0.83 -9.39
C SER A 237 -13.87 -0.27 -9.97
N ALA A 238 -12.88 -1.14 -10.24
CA ALA A 238 -11.64 -0.72 -10.88
C ALA A 238 -11.86 -0.27 -12.32
N ALA A 239 -12.73 -0.95 -13.08
CA ALA A 239 -13.10 -0.54 -14.43
C ALA A 239 -13.85 0.82 -14.43
N VAL A 240 -14.78 1.00 -13.49
CA VAL A 240 -15.48 2.28 -13.29
C VAL A 240 -14.48 3.39 -12.95
N ALA A 241 -13.48 3.12 -12.10
CA ALA A 241 -12.44 4.06 -11.74
C ALA A 241 -11.61 4.53 -12.96
N VAL A 242 -11.25 3.62 -13.88
CA VAL A 242 -10.54 3.98 -15.12
C VAL A 242 -11.40 4.88 -16.00
N VAL A 243 -12.64 4.48 -16.26
CA VAL A 243 -13.58 5.27 -17.09
C VAL A 243 -13.80 6.64 -16.47
N TYR A 244 -14.05 6.69 -15.17
CA TYR A 244 -14.23 7.93 -14.42
C TYR A 244 -13.00 8.86 -14.54
N SER A 245 -11.80 8.33 -14.30
CA SER A 245 -10.56 9.13 -14.38
C SER A 245 -10.31 9.67 -15.78
N ILE A 246 -10.56 8.89 -16.84
CA ILE A 246 -10.46 9.36 -18.23
C ILE A 246 -11.48 10.49 -18.49
N ILE A 247 -12.74 10.31 -18.10
CA ILE A 247 -13.78 11.32 -18.31
C ILE A 247 -13.43 12.62 -17.59
N VAL A 248 -13.06 12.53 -16.32
CA VAL A 248 -12.77 13.71 -15.50
C VAL A 248 -11.55 14.46 -16.02
N GLU A 249 -10.43 13.77 -16.26
CA GLU A 249 -9.18 14.45 -16.64
C GLU A 249 -9.18 14.93 -18.10
N THR A 250 -9.88 14.23 -19.01
CA THR A 250 -9.89 14.59 -20.44
C THR A 250 -11.00 15.60 -20.77
N PHE A 251 -12.22 15.41 -20.24
CA PHE A 251 -13.38 16.19 -20.67
C PHE A 251 -13.77 17.30 -19.67
N ILE A 252 -13.64 17.05 -18.35
CA ILE A 252 -14.02 18.01 -17.31
C ILE A 252 -12.85 18.96 -17.01
N HIS A 253 -11.70 18.42 -16.65
CA HIS A 253 -10.51 19.20 -16.34
C HIS A 253 -9.77 19.65 -17.58
N LYS A 254 -9.85 18.89 -18.67
CA LYS A 254 -9.19 19.17 -19.96
C LYS A 254 -7.68 19.31 -19.86
N GLU A 255 -7.08 18.61 -18.89
CA GLU A 255 -5.63 18.62 -18.63
C GLU A 255 -4.93 17.42 -19.25
N MET A 256 -5.65 16.31 -19.47
CA MET A 256 -5.14 15.10 -20.10
C MET A 256 -5.33 15.15 -21.63
N LYS A 257 -4.23 15.24 -22.37
CA LYS A 257 -4.23 15.08 -23.83
C LYS A 257 -4.15 13.60 -24.19
N TRP A 258 -4.66 13.23 -25.37
CA TRP A 258 -4.60 11.84 -25.85
C TRP A 258 -3.17 11.28 -25.91
N ALA A 259 -2.18 12.11 -26.26
CA ALA A 259 -0.78 11.72 -26.24
C ALA A 259 -0.31 11.34 -24.83
N THR A 260 -0.65 12.16 -23.83
CA THR A 260 -0.33 11.91 -22.41
C THR A 260 -1.05 10.65 -21.90
N LEU A 261 -2.32 10.45 -22.29
CA LEU A 261 -3.05 9.22 -21.94
C LEU A 261 -2.37 7.98 -22.49
N TYR A 262 -1.89 8.03 -23.74
CA TYR A 262 -1.14 6.93 -24.35
C TYR A 262 0.18 6.65 -23.59
N GLU A 263 0.90 7.69 -23.17
CA GLU A 263 2.11 7.55 -22.35
C GLU A 263 1.79 6.87 -21.02
N VAL A 264 0.73 7.30 -20.33
CA VAL A 264 0.28 6.70 -19.05
C VAL A 264 -0.06 5.23 -19.24
N ILE A 265 -0.82 4.88 -20.28
CA ILE A 265 -1.14 3.47 -20.59
C ILE A 265 0.14 2.68 -20.85
N SER A 266 1.07 3.22 -21.64
CA SER A 266 2.34 2.57 -21.94
C SER A 266 3.20 2.33 -20.70
N GLU A 267 3.33 3.36 -19.82
CA GLU A 267 4.06 3.23 -18.55
C GLU A 267 3.41 2.20 -17.63
N THR A 268 2.07 2.22 -17.53
CA THR A 268 1.31 1.24 -16.73
C THR A 268 1.51 -0.17 -17.28
N THR A 269 1.47 -0.36 -18.58
CA THR A 269 1.70 -1.67 -19.22
C THR A 269 3.11 -2.20 -18.96
N LYS A 270 4.13 -1.34 -18.97
CA LYS A 270 5.52 -1.73 -18.64
C LYS A 270 5.64 -2.18 -17.19
N LEU A 271 4.98 -1.47 -16.26
CA LEU A 271 4.94 -1.84 -14.84
C LEU A 271 4.26 -3.19 -14.65
N LEU A 272 3.13 -3.41 -15.31
CA LEU A 272 2.40 -4.68 -15.27
C LEU A 272 3.20 -5.83 -15.85
N GLY A 273 3.95 -5.58 -16.94
CA GLY A 273 4.84 -6.56 -17.54
C GLY A 273 5.95 -7.06 -16.59
N SER A 274 6.30 -6.28 -15.57
CA SER A 274 7.21 -6.72 -14.51
C SER A 274 6.51 -7.37 -13.32
N LEU A 275 5.29 -6.95 -13.00
CA LEU A 275 4.54 -7.42 -11.84
C LEU A 275 3.87 -8.79 -12.09
N PHE A 276 3.20 -8.96 -13.23
CA PHE A 276 2.40 -10.14 -13.53
C PHE A 276 3.19 -11.45 -13.55
N PRO A 277 4.38 -11.54 -14.17
CA PRO A 277 5.16 -12.77 -14.13
C PRO A 277 5.56 -13.18 -12.70
N VAL A 278 5.87 -12.21 -11.84
CA VAL A 278 6.17 -12.47 -10.42
C VAL A 278 4.93 -13.01 -9.70
N LEU A 279 3.78 -12.38 -9.94
CA LEU A 279 2.49 -12.80 -9.36
C LEU A 279 2.11 -14.22 -9.82
N MET A 280 2.25 -14.54 -11.09
CA MET A 280 1.93 -15.87 -11.63
C MET A 280 2.79 -16.95 -10.99
N ILE A 281 4.10 -16.73 -10.89
CA ILE A 281 5.01 -17.69 -10.25
C ILE A 281 4.70 -17.83 -8.76
N ALA A 282 4.40 -16.72 -8.06
CA ALA A 282 4.04 -16.76 -6.65
C ALA A 282 2.74 -17.51 -6.40
N LEU A 283 1.74 -17.36 -7.28
CA LEU A 283 0.49 -18.11 -7.20
C LEU A 283 0.69 -19.61 -7.43
N SER A 284 1.53 -19.99 -8.42
CA SER A 284 1.91 -21.39 -8.62
C SER A 284 2.62 -21.96 -7.38
N LEU A 285 3.56 -21.21 -6.81
CA LEU A 285 4.23 -21.63 -5.57
C LEU A 285 3.24 -21.79 -4.42
N ASN A 286 2.26 -20.90 -4.29
CA ASN A 286 1.21 -21.00 -3.26
C ASN A 286 0.36 -22.27 -3.41
N VAL A 287 -0.04 -22.62 -4.64
CA VAL A 287 -0.74 -23.88 -4.93
C VAL A 287 0.10 -25.07 -4.49
N PHE A 288 1.37 -25.09 -4.86
CA PHE A 288 2.31 -26.15 -4.47
C PHE A 288 2.47 -26.26 -2.94
N LEU A 289 2.72 -25.14 -2.24
CA LEU A 289 2.88 -25.13 -0.79
C LEU A 289 1.62 -25.62 -0.06
N THR A 290 0.44 -25.30 -0.61
CA THR A 290 -0.85 -25.74 -0.06
C THR A 290 -1.04 -27.23 -0.27
N TYR A 291 -0.69 -27.76 -1.46
CA TYR A 291 -0.77 -29.19 -1.77
C TYR A 291 0.17 -30.02 -0.89
N GLU A 292 1.38 -29.55 -0.63
CA GLU A 292 2.38 -30.19 0.26
C GLU A 292 2.11 -29.94 1.75
N GLU A 293 0.99 -29.34 2.12
CA GLU A 293 0.58 -29.03 3.50
C GLU A 293 1.63 -28.23 4.30
N VAL A 294 2.49 -27.46 3.63
CA VAL A 294 3.57 -26.69 4.26
C VAL A 294 3.03 -25.72 5.32
N PRO A 295 1.97 -24.92 5.03
CA PRO A 295 1.39 -24.02 6.04
C PRO A 295 0.88 -24.77 7.28
N GLN A 296 0.21 -25.91 7.08
CA GLN A 296 -0.37 -26.74 8.15
C GLN A 296 0.74 -27.32 9.06
N ASN A 297 1.81 -27.82 8.44
CA ASN A 297 2.97 -28.34 9.16
C ASN A 297 3.68 -27.23 9.96
N LEU A 298 3.76 -26.02 9.41
CA LEU A 298 4.34 -24.86 10.08
C LEU A 298 3.49 -24.42 11.27
N VAL A 299 2.17 -24.42 11.13
CA VAL A 299 1.21 -24.16 12.23
C VAL A 299 1.41 -25.19 13.35
N ALA A 300 1.43 -26.49 13.02
CA ALA A 300 1.62 -27.56 14.00
C ALA A 300 2.96 -27.44 14.76
N TRP A 301 4.03 -27.06 14.05
CA TRP A 301 5.34 -26.84 14.65
C TRP A 301 5.38 -25.63 15.59
N LEU A 302 4.71 -24.52 15.22
CA LEU A 302 4.63 -23.28 16.02
C LEU A 302 3.72 -23.44 17.23
N SER A 303 2.57 -24.10 17.08
CA SER A 303 1.62 -24.34 18.17
C SER A 303 2.21 -25.13 19.34
N GLN A 304 3.26 -25.93 19.08
CA GLN A 304 3.98 -26.61 20.14
C GLN A 304 4.96 -25.72 20.92
N ARG A 305 5.21 -24.49 20.45
CA ARG A 305 6.23 -23.57 20.99
C ARG A 305 5.71 -22.22 21.44
N ILE A 306 4.58 -21.83 20.92
CA ILE A 306 3.97 -20.52 21.18
C ILE A 306 2.53 -20.74 21.61
N ASP A 307 2.29 -20.71 22.91
CA ASP A 307 0.96 -20.93 23.50
C ASP A 307 0.17 -19.63 23.65
N ASN A 308 0.83 -18.45 23.48
CA ASN A 308 0.20 -17.16 23.73
C ASN A 308 0.00 -16.39 22.41
N PRO A 309 -1.26 -16.10 22.00
CA PRO A 309 -1.58 -15.34 20.81
C PRO A 309 -0.89 -13.98 20.73
N VAL A 310 -0.72 -13.30 21.87
CA VAL A 310 -0.05 -11.99 21.96
C VAL A 310 1.42 -12.11 21.55
N THR A 311 2.11 -13.14 22.05
CA THR A 311 3.52 -13.39 21.75
C THR A 311 3.68 -13.77 20.27
N ALA A 312 2.76 -14.57 19.72
CA ALA A 312 2.73 -14.92 18.30
C ALA A 312 2.59 -13.68 17.43
N LEU A 313 1.61 -12.81 17.75
CA LEU A 313 1.34 -11.59 17.01
C LEU A 313 2.50 -10.60 17.07
N LEU A 314 3.12 -10.41 18.23
CA LEU A 314 4.31 -9.56 18.36
C LEU A 314 5.50 -10.11 17.57
N GLY A 315 5.70 -11.43 17.58
CA GLY A 315 6.72 -12.09 16.77
C GLY A 315 6.50 -11.90 15.28
N ILE A 316 5.27 -12.06 14.80
CA ILE A 316 4.88 -11.82 13.40
C ILE A 316 5.09 -10.35 13.05
N ASN A 317 4.64 -9.40 13.88
CA ASN A 317 4.84 -7.97 13.66
C ASN A 317 6.32 -7.62 13.53
N PHE A 318 7.14 -8.11 14.45
CA PHE A 318 8.59 -7.87 14.41
C PHE A 318 9.25 -8.45 13.15
N PHE A 319 8.88 -9.67 12.77
CA PHE A 319 9.36 -10.32 11.56
C PHE A 319 8.95 -9.54 10.30
N LEU A 320 7.69 -9.13 10.20
CA LEU A 320 7.17 -8.36 9.05
C LEU A 320 7.83 -6.97 8.93
N LEU A 321 8.12 -6.31 10.05
CA LEU A 321 8.89 -5.05 10.05
C LEU A 321 10.29 -5.24 9.46
N ILE A 322 10.99 -6.31 9.83
CA ILE A 322 12.31 -6.62 9.28
C ILE A 322 12.22 -6.90 7.78
N ILE A 323 11.27 -7.71 7.36
CA ILE A 323 11.10 -8.05 5.95
C ILE A 323 10.72 -6.81 5.13
N GLY A 324 9.81 -5.96 5.64
CA GLY A 324 9.41 -4.72 4.97
C GLY A 324 10.55 -3.71 4.76
N CYS A 325 11.63 -3.79 5.58
CA CYS A 325 12.83 -2.98 5.35
C CYS A 325 13.68 -3.48 4.18
N LEU A 326 13.55 -4.76 3.79
CA LEU A 326 14.46 -5.46 2.88
C LEU A 326 13.89 -5.67 1.48
N ILE A 327 12.58 -5.90 1.38
CA ILE A 327 11.90 -6.20 0.12
C ILE A 327 10.67 -5.33 -0.07
N ASP A 328 10.18 -5.24 -1.30
CA ASP A 328 8.95 -4.49 -1.60
C ASP A 328 7.69 -5.17 -1.04
N ILE A 329 6.67 -4.37 -0.77
CA ILE A 329 5.42 -4.83 -0.13
C ILE A 329 4.72 -5.91 -0.97
N GLY A 330 4.64 -5.72 -2.29
CA GLY A 330 4.00 -6.69 -3.17
C GLY A 330 4.67 -8.05 -3.08
N SER A 331 5.99 -8.08 -3.20
CA SER A 331 6.81 -9.30 -3.06
C SER A 331 6.67 -9.95 -1.69
N ALA A 332 6.69 -9.13 -0.62
CA ALA A 332 6.52 -9.63 0.75
C ALA A 332 5.16 -10.31 0.94
N ILE A 333 4.08 -9.70 0.44
CA ILE A 333 2.74 -10.29 0.54
C ILE A 333 2.65 -11.58 -0.26
N LEU A 334 3.13 -11.59 -1.51
CA LEU A 334 3.08 -12.77 -2.37
C LEU A 334 3.76 -14.00 -1.76
N ILE A 335 4.83 -13.79 -1.00
CA ILE A 335 5.59 -14.88 -0.36
C ILE A 335 5.00 -15.22 1.02
N LEU A 336 4.75 -14.20 1.84
CA LEU A 336 4.51 -14.40 3.27
C LEU A 336 3.03 -14.53 3.63
N ALA A 337 2.10 -13.97 2.85
CA ALA A 337 0.69 -14.03 3.19
C ALA A 337 0.18 -15.49 3.28
N PRO A 338 0.46 -16.38 2.32
CA PRO A 338 0.00 -17.77 2.39
C PRO A 338 0.71 -18.57 3.51
N MET A 339 1.88 -18.13 3.97
CA MET A 339 2.62 -18.82 5.03
C MET A 339 2.23 -18.31 6.43
N LEU A 340 2.13 -17.00 6.62
CA LEU A 340 1.85 -16.41 7.93
C LEU A 340 0.34 -16.35 8.24
N GLY A 341 -0.52 -16.28 7.21
CA GLY A 341 -1.97 -16.26 7.38
C GLY A 341 -2.48 -17.45 8.22
N PRO A 342 -2.23 -18.70 7.82
CA PRO A 342 -2.65 -19.87 8.59
C PRO A 342 -2.16 -19.88 10.03
N ILE A 343 -0.94 -19.37 10.28
CA ILE A 343 -0.37 -19.24 11.63
C ILE A 343 -1.20 -18.23 12.45
N ALA A 344 -1.48 -17.06 11.90
CA ALA A 344 -2.28 -16.04 12.56
C ALA A 344 -3.71 -16.53 12.85
N TYR A 345 -4.32 -17.21 11.88
CA TYR A 345 -5.69 -17.75 12.00
C TYR A 345 -5.76 -18.84 13.08
N SER A 346 -4.75 -19.70 13.19
CA SER A 346 -4.68 -20.72 14.25
C SER A 346 -4.61 -20.13 15.67
N GLN A 347 -4.15 -18.86 15.77
CA GLN A 347 -4.14 -18.11 17.03
C GLN A 347 -5.43 -17.30 17.26
N GLY A 348 -6.47 -17.51 16.45
CA GLY A 348 -7.75 -16.83 16.56
C GLY A 348 -7.78 -15.42 15.98
N ILE A 349 -6.79 -15.02 15.18
CA ILE A 349 -6.77 -13.73 14.51
C ILE A 349 -7.62 -13.84 13.23
N ASP A 350 -8.57 -12.91 13.07
CA ASP A 350 -9.42 -12.84 11.89
C ASP A 350 -8.59 -12.61 10.61
N PRO A 351 -8.88 -13.29 9.49
CA PRO A 351 -8.12 -13.18 8.25
C PRO A 351 -8.08 -11.77 7.66
N ILE A 352 -9.19 -11.03 7.75
CA ILE A 352 -9.26 -9.64 7.27
C ILE A 352 -8.41 -8.74 8.14
N HIS A 353 -8.55 -8.88 9.46
CA HIS A 353 -7.76 -8.13 10.43
C HIS A 353 -6.26 -8.38 10.27
N PHE A 354 -5.86 -9.63 10.06
CA PHE A 354 -4.46 -9.98 9.82
C PHE A 354 -3.93 -9.36 8.52
N GLY A 355 -4.73 -9.30 7.47
CA GLY A 355 -4.38 -8.62 6.22
C GLY A 355 -4.03 -7.15 6.44
N ILE A 356 -4.82 -6.45 7.24
CA ILE A 356 -4.55 -5.06 7.61
C ILE A 356 -3.24 -4.95 8.42
N ILE A 357 -3.05 -5.80 9.43
CA ILE A 357 -1.83 -5.82 10.24
C ILE A 357 -0.60 -6.05 9.35
N MET A 358 -0.66 -7.02 8.44
CA MET A 358 0.44 -7.34 7.54
C MET A 358 0.79 -6.15 6.64
N VAL A 359 -0.21 -5.53 6.03
CA VAL A 359 0.00 -4.38 5.14
C VAL A 359 0.56 -3.19 5.90
N MET A 360 0.07 -2.88 7.11
CA MET A 360 0.60 -1.81 7.95
C MET A 360 2.05 -2.04 8.38
N ASN A 361 2.42 -3.28 8.74
CA ASN A 361 3.81 -3.61 9.05
C ASN A 361 4.75 -3.34 7.89
N LEU A 362 4.36 -3.82 6.70
CA LEU A 362 5.16 -3.64 5.50
C LEU A 362 5.23 -2.17 5.06
N GLU A 363 4.16 -1.41 5.27
CA GLU A 363 4.13 0.04 5.08
C GLU A 363 5.18 0.76 5.94
N ILE A 364 5.26 0.40 7.23
CA ILE A 364 6.25 0.95 8.16
C ILE A 364 7.67 0.53 7.73
N GLY A 365 7.82 -0.70 7.27
CA GLY A 365 9.08 -1.20 6.70
C GLY A 365 9.58 -0.34 5.53
N TYR A 366 8.69 0.17 4.69
CA TYR A 366 9.02 1.08 3.59
C TYR A 366 9.66 2.41 4.03
N LEU A 367 9.50 2.78 5.28
CA LEU A 367 10.11 3.96 5.90
C LEU A 367 11.31 3.64 6.78
N THR A 368 11.72 2.36 6.83
CA THR A 368 12.77 1.89 7.74
C THR A 368 14.03 1.48 6.97
N PRO A 369 15.23 2.00 7.33
CA PRO A 369 16.48 1.50 6.78
C PRO A 369 16.65 -0.02 7.04
N PRO A 370 17.42 -0.78 6.21
CA PRO A 370 18.46 -0.28 5.30
C PRO A 370 17.99 0.14 3.91
N LEU A 371 16.92 -0.47 3.35
CA LEU A 371 16.45 -0.09 2.02
C LEU A 371 15.38 1.01 2.10
N GLY A 372 14.22 0.70 2.69
CA GLY A 372 13.13 1.65 2.83
C GLY A 372 12.76 2.30 1.48
N LEU A 373 12.01 1.59 0.63
CA LEU A 373 11.82 2.01 -0.77
C LEU A 373 11.28 3.44 -0.90
N ASN A 374 10.36 3.86 -0.02
CA ASN A 374 9.86 5.23 0.00
C ASN A 374 10.95 6.25 0.38
N LEU A 375 11.95 5.88 1.19
CA LEU A 375 13.06 6.76 1.54
C LEU A 375 13.97 7.00 0.32
N ILE A 376 14.20 5.96 -0.49
CA ILE A 376 14.99 6.06 -1.73
C ILE A 376 14.27 6.94 -2.75
N ILE A 377 12.96 6.77 -2.89
CA ILE A 377 12.14 7.58 -3.79
C ILE A 377 12.11 9.03 -3.33
N ALA A 378 11.90 9.28 -2.04
CA ALA A 378 11.94 10.61 -1.43
C ALA A 378 13.29 11.31 -1.63
N MET A 379 14.40 10.57 -1.48
CA MET A 379 15.74 11.08 -1.77
C MET A 379 15.84 11.58 -3.23
N GLY A 380 15.30 10.82 -4.18
CA GLY A 380 15.29 11.20 -5.60
C GLY A 380 14.42 12.43 -5.90
N ILE A 381 13.19 12.45 -5.37
CA ILE A 381 12.20 13.52 -5.60
C ILE A 381 12.67 14.83 -4.97
N PHE A 382 13.08 14.80 -3.70
CA PHE A 382 13.43 16.00 -2.93
C PHE A 382 14.88 16.40 -3.08
N LYS A 383 15.68 15.60 -3.81
CA LYS A 383 17.13 15.79 -4.00
C LYS A 383 17.89 15.92 -2.67
N GLU A 384 17.51 15.11 -1.70
CA GLU A 384 18.05 15.12 -0.35
C GLU A 384 18.94 13.88 -0.08
N LYS A 385 19.85 13.98 0.89
CA LYS A 385 20.69 12.84 1.28
C LYS A 385 19.85 11.78 1.98
N PHE A 386 20.09 10.51 1.68
CA PHE A 386 19.37 9.36 2.26
C PHE A 386 19.25 9.44 3.79
N TRP A 387 20.36 9.66 4.49
CA TRP A 387 20.33 9.75 5.96
C TRP A 387 19.58 10.97 6.49
N THR A 388 19.48 12.05 5.73
CA THR A 388 18.64 13.21 6.10
C THR A 388 17.18 12.82 6.05
N VAL A 389 16.76 12.12 5.01
CA VAL A 389 15.38 11.60 4.89
C VAL A 389 15.09 10.61 6.00
N CYS A 390 15.96 9.62 6.23
CA CYS A 390 15.79 8.62 7.29
C CYS A 390 15.61 9.27 8.69
N LYS A 391 16.49 10.22 9.05
CA LYS A 391 16.37 10.90 10.35
C LYS A 391 15.08 11.72 10.46
N SER A 392 14.63 12.29 9.35
CA SER A 392 13.40 13.09 9.29
C SER A 392 12.13 12.25 9.48
N THR A 393 12.15 10.98 9.07
CA THR A 393 11.00 10.07 9.19
C THR A 393 10.86 9.43 10.57
N ILE A 394 11.92 9.41 11.40
CA ILE A 394 11.89 8.73 12.72
C ILE A 394 10.68 9.12 13.59
N PRO A 395 10.34 10.41 13.78
CA PRO A 395 9.20 10.77 14.63
C PRO A 395 7.87 10.21 14.10
N PHE A 396 7.67 10.25 12.77
CA PHE A 396 6.49 9.69 12.13
C PHE A 396 6.46 8.17 12.20
N LEU A 397 7.61 7.52 12.04
CA LEU A 397 7.75 6.07 12.16
C LEU A 397 7.34 5.60 13.55
N LEU A 398 7.74 6.31 14.61
CA LEU A 398 7.30 6.01 15.98
C LEU A 398 5.78 6.15 16.14
N ILE A 399 5.18 7.16 15.54
CA ILE A 399 3.72 7.37 15.52
C ILE A 399 3.01 6.22 14.79
N MET A 400 3.55 5.80 13.65
CA MET A 400 2.99 4.68 12.88
C MET A 400 3.11 3.37 13.64
N LEU A 401 4.21 3.15 14.37
CA LEU A 401 4.36 1.99 15.27
C LEU A 401 3.31 2.00 16.40
N ILE A 402 3.00 3.16 16.97
CA ILE A 402 1.89 3.27 17.93
C ILE A 402 0.57 2.91 17.27
N GLY A 403 0.31 3.43 16.07
CA GLY A 403 -0.88 3.08 15.28
C GLY A 403 -0.97 1.59 14.98
N LEU A 404 0.15 0.96 14.59
CA LEU A 404 0.23 -0.47 14.35
C LEU A 404 -0.12 -1.27 15.62
N MET A 405 0.44 -0.88 16.78
CA MET A 405 0.13 -1.57 18.04
C MET A 405 -1.35 -1.40 18.41
N LEU A 406 -1.90 -0.20 18.26
CA LEU A 406 -3.33 0.02 18.51
C LEU A 406 -4.21 -0.88 17.63
N VAL A 407 -3.91 -0.93 16.32
CA VAL A 407 -4.66 -1.77 15.37
C VAL A 407 -4.45 -3.25 15.70
N SER A 408 -3.22 -3.70 15.92
CA SER A 408 -2.92 -5.12 16.19
C SER A 408 -3.66 -5.68 17.43
N PHE A 409 -3.80 -4.88 18.48
CA PHE A 409 -4.43 -5.33 19.73
C PHE A 409 -5.89 -4.93 19.91
N ILE A 410 -6.44 -4.10 19.01
CA ILE A 410 -7.84 -3.69 19.02
C ILE A 410 -8.48 -4.07 17.67
N PRO A 411 -8.87 -5.35 17.45
CA PRO A 411 -9.43 -5.82 16.19
C PRO A 411 -10.65 -5.02 15.73
N ARG A 412 -11.40 -4.45 16.67
CA ARG A 412 -12.56 -3.57 16.36
C ARG A 412 -12.19 -2.39 15.47
N ILE A 413 -10.95 -1.88 15.50
CA ILE A 413 -10.52 -0.77 14.63
C ILE A 413 -10.61 -1.17 13.15
N SER A 414 -10.29 -2.42 12.82
CA SER A 414 -10.38 -2.93 11.46
C SER A 414 -11.77 -3.49 11.12
N LEU A 415 -12.44 -4.13 12.10
CA LEU A 415 -13.63 -4.94 11.84
C LEU A 415 -14.96 -4.23 12.10
N PHE A 416 -14.97 -3.01 12.68
CA PHE A 416 -16.19 -2.33 13.14
C PHE A 416 -17.17 -1.98 12.01
N LEU A 417 -16.73 -1.92 10.75
CA LEU A 417 -17.58 -1.65 9.58
C LEU A 417 -18.05 -2.93 8.88
N ILE A 418 -17.50 -4.09 9.25
CA ILE A 418 -17.81 -5.38 8.63
C ILE A 418 -18.78 -6.19 9.48
N ASN A 419 -18.72 -6.03 10.82
CA ASN A 419 -19.53 -6.73 11.83
C ASN A 419 -20.68 -5.87 12.32
#